data_e18f9a8a6517b71cf722ff3770001636
#
_entry.id   e18f9a8a6517b71cf722ff3770001636
#
_cell.length_a   1.000
_cell.length_b   1.000
_cell.length_c   1.000
_cell.angle_alpha   90.00
_cell.angle_beta   90.00
_cell.angle_gamma   90.00
#
_symmetry.space_group_name_H-M   'P 1'
#
loop_
_entity.id
_entity.type
_entity.pdbx_description
1 polymer ?
#
loop_
_entity_poly.entity_id
_entity_poly.type
_entity_poly.pdbx_seq_one_letter_code
_entity_poly.pdbx_strand_id
1 'polypeptide(L)'
;MGQVLRQEEYSEQINYLDILHSDSKGWITRAEINCGYKQWHYRYNELLEQDFNQENVYISINTFYSTFRRLEYIKELKAQFIDLDIYKTGFTKEQIIMHLEADYFNKSIPRPNLIIDSGRGLYLIWLLNSVPSKALPLWKAIEEYLYSVLKPFGADRQALDPTRVLRVPGSINSKSKTTVNVIEQYDYIYDLREIQNEYLPELEERKAKKKGRPSKTVFIHRERSLYYARIQDIIKLCELREYDLKGHRELILFLYRYYLCYFLEDTQKALGDVLELNREFIYPLSETEVIRATRSAEKVYLSKNKDYKYKNETLIELLVITELEETYMSTIISKREFKRRKNLRDREYQKNKYQEKLRADGKVSEKDKISQRREKIKALLEQGFKQKEIYLSLNISKRTCINDIKYLKEQGLI
;
A
#
# COMPACT_ATOMS: atom_id res chain seq x y z
N MET A 1 0.25 39.56 -23.15
CA MET A 1 -0.71 38.78 -22.36
C MET A 1 -0.44 37.26 -22.46
N GLY A 2 -0.30 36.64 -23.62
CA GLY A 2 -0.11 35.18 -23.74
C GLY A 2 1.19 34.59 -23.16
N GLN A 3 2.30 35.34 -23.05
CA GLN A 3 3.54 34.88 -22.45
C GLN A 3 3.52 34.91 -20.92
N VAL A 4 2.86 35.90 -20.32
CA VAL A 4 2.73 36.01 -18.85
C VAL A 4 1.80 34.92 -18.33
N LEU A 5 0.66 34.67 -18.97
CA LEU A 5 -0.27 33.60 -18.60
C LEU A 5 0.40 32.21 -18.68
N ARG A 6 1.20 31.95 -19.72
CA ARG A 6 1.95 30.66 -19.83
C ARG A 6 2.99 30.48 -18.74
N GLN A 7 3.56 31.56 -18.23
CA GLN A 7 4.57 31.51 -17.18
C GLN A 7 3.95 31.25 -15.80
N GLU A 8 2.76 31.82 -15.55
CA GLU A 8 1.96 31.57 -14.34
C GLU A 8 1.41 30.13 -14.32
N GLU A 9 0.86 29.64 -15.42
CA GLU A 9 0.38 28.26 -15.58
C GLU A 9 1.50 27.23 -15.39
N TYR A 10 2.69 27.47 -15.94
CA TYR A 10 3.86 26.61 -15.75
C TYR A 10 4.35 26.59 -14.29
N SER A 11 4.31 27.73 -13.61
CA SER A 11 4.64 27.83 -12.18
C SER A 11 3.67 27.02 -11.31
N GLU A 12 2.37 27.07 -11.60
CA GLU A 12 1.34 26.31 -10.89
C GLU A 12 1.48 24.80 -11.10
N GLN A 13 1.81 24.37 -12.31
CA GLN A 13 2.05 22.96 -12.63
C GLN A 13 3.23 22.40 -11.85
N ILE A 14 4.38 23.08 -11.87
CA ILE A 14 5.56 22.65 -11.13
C ILE A 14 5.25 22.61 -9.63
N ASN A 15 4.60 23.63 -9.08
CA ASN A 15 4.21 23.64 -7.67
C ASN A 15 3.33 22.45 -7.31
N TYR A 16 2.34 22.10 -8.14
CA TYR A 16 1.49 20.93 -7.93
C TYR A 16 2.26 19.62 -7.97
N LEU A 17 3.19 19.47 -8.91
CA LEU A 17 4.04 18.29 -9.02
C LEU A 17 5.00 18.17 -7.83
N ASP A 18 5.57 19.28 -7.38
CA ASP A 18 6.47 19.35 -6.22
C ASP A 18 5.74 18.94 -4.95
N ILE A 19 4.55 19.49 -4.71
CA ILE A 19 3.72 19.18 -3.54
C ILE A 19 3.40 17.70 -3.46
N LEU A 20 3.06 17.07 -4.59
CA LEU A 20 2.70 15.65 -4.62
C LEU A 20 3.89 14.71 -4.64
N HIS A 21 4.95 15.04 -5.39
CA HIS A 21 5.91 14.04 -5.84
C HIS A 21 7.38 14.36 -5.59
N SER A 22 7.75 15.52 -5.04
CA SER A 22 9.17 15.90 -4.85
C SER A 22 10.00 14.88 -4.04
N ASP A 23 9.38 14.19 -3.07
CA ASP A 23 10.01 13.15 -2.25
C ASP A 23 9.71 11.71 -2.73
N SER A 24 9.03 11.54 -3.88
CA SER A 24 8.59 10.24 -4.39
C SER A 24 9.75 9.37 -4.85
N LYS A 25 9.74 8.11 -4.43
CA LYS A 25 10.75 7.09 -4.81
C LYS A 25 10.23 6.09 -5.83
N GLY A 26 8.94 6.17 -6.18
CA GLY A 26 8.26 5.29 -7.12
C GLY A 26 8.23 5.84 -8.55
N TRP A 27 7.58 5.08 -9.43
CA TRP A 27 7.20 5.53 -10.76
C TRP A 27 5.89 6.30 -10.69
N ILE A 28 5.79 7.40 -11.43
CA ILE A 28 4.62 8.23 -11.56
C ILE A 28 4.07 8.02 -12.97
N THR A 29 2.77 7.84 -13.09
CA THR A 29 2.13 7.67 -14.39
C THR A 29 1.60 9.00 -14.90
N ARG A 30 2.05 9.44 -16.07
CA ARG A 30 1.42 10.48 -16.87
C ARG A 30 0.52 9.80 -17.90
N ALA A 31 -0.70 10.29 -18.07
CA ALA A 31 -1.65 9.74 -19.03
C ALA A 31 -2.31 10.84 -19.85
N GLU A 32 -2.73 10.48 -21.07
CA GLU A 32 -3.50 11.33 -21.97
C GLU A 32 -4.74 10.58 -22.46
N ILE A 33 -5.87 11.29 -22.55
CA ILE A 33 -7.13 10.74 -23.02
C ILE A 33 -7.67 11.62 -24.16
N ASN A 34 -7.11 11.46 -25.35
CA ASN A 34 -7.52 12.19 -26.54
C ASN A 34 -8.15 11.24 -27.58
N CYS A 35 -7.35 10.68 -28.48
CA CYS A 35 -7.78 9.64 -29.45
C CYS A 35 -7.59 8.22 -28.90
N GLY A 36 -8.01 7.98 -27.66
CA GLY A 36 -7.75 6.76 -26.89
C GLY A 36 -6.94 7.05 -25.64
N TYR A 37 -6.81 6.04 -24.80
CA TYR A 37 -6.02 6.12 -23.57
C TYR A 37 -4.56 5.77 -23.86
N LYS A 38 -3.62 6.67 -23.48
CA LYS A 38 -2.18 6.43 -23.55
C LYS A 38 -1.58 6.76 -22.20
N GLN A 39 -0.55 6.02 -21.75
CA GLN A 39 0.16 6.28 -20.51
C GLN A 39 1.64 6.02 -20.65
N TRP A 40 2.42 6.80 -19.88
CA TRP A 40 3.87 6.71 -19.75
C TRP A 40 4.23 6.80 -18.27
N HIS A 41 5.41 6.33 -17.93
CA HIS A 41 5.86 6.26 -16.54
C HIS A 41 7.20 6.97 -16.41
N TYR A 42 7.31 7.83 -15.40
CA TYR A 42 8.45 8.69 -15.18
C TYR A 42 8.89 8.66 -13.73
N ARG A 43 10.17 8.93 -13.48
CA ARG A 43 10.63 9.38 -12.17
C ARG A 43 10.32 10.87 -12.04
N TYR A 44 10.32 11.38 -10.82
CA TYR A 44 9.94 12.75 -10.55
C TYR A 44 10.71 13.78 -11.43
N ASN A 45 12.05 13.68 -11.48
CA ASN A 45 12.86 14.61 -12.30
C ASN A 45 12.53 14.52 -13.79
N GLU A 46 12.28 13.33 -14.33
CA GLU A 46 11.89 13.12 -15.73
C GLU A 46 10.47 13.65 -16.01
N LEU A 47 9.61 13.60 -14.99
CA LEU A 47 8.24 14.11 -15.08
C LEU A 47 8.23 15.64 -15.24
N LEU A 48 9.13 16.37 -14.55
CA LEU A 48 9.25 17.82 -14.66
C LEU A 48 9.63 18.31 -16.06
N GLU A 49 10.25 17.46 -16.88
CA GLU A 49 10.62 17.77 -18.26
C GLU A 49 9.46 17.60 -19.26
N GLN A 50 8.30 17.09 -18.79
CA GLN A 50 7.16 16.83 -19.65
C GLN A 50 6.28 18.06 -19.85
N ASP A 51 5.64 18.16 -21.01
CA ASP A 51 4.65 19.21 -21.29
C ASP A 51 3.26 18.80 -20.77
N PHE A 52 2.66 19.67 -19.97
CA PHE A 52 1.32 19.49 -19.38
C PHE A 52 0.29 20.49 -19.96
N ASN A 53 0.70 21.46 -20.79
CA ASN A 53 -0.17 22.46 -21.39
C ASN A 53 -1.00 21.93 -22.57
N GLN A 54 -1.50 20.71 -22.43
CA GLN A 54 -2.26 19.99 -23.44
C GLN A 54 -3.66 19.63 -22.93
N GLU A 55 -4.53 19.23 -23.84
CA GLU A 55 -5.85 18.72 -23.47
C GLU A 55 -5.75 17.35 -22.78
N ASN A 56 -6.54 17.20 -21.71
CA ASN A 56 -6.75 15.92 -21.02
C ASN A 56 -5.46 15.20 -20.61
N VAL A 57 -4.55 15.95 -19.97
CA VAL A 57 -3.35 15.41 -19.34
C VAL A 57 -3.62 15.09 -17.88
N TYR A 58 -3.18 13.93 -17.44
CA TYR A 58 -3.41 13.38 -16.10
C TYR A 58 -2.13 12.85 -15.51
N ILE A 59 -2.02 12.84 -14.18
CA ILE A 59 -0.98 12.12 -13.43
C ILE A 59 -1.59 11.23 -12.34
N SER A 60 -0.85 10.17 -11.96
CA SER A 60 -1.22 9.36 -10.82
C SER A 60 -0.88 10.09 -9.53
N ILE A 61 -1.78 10.00 -8.55
CA ILE A 61 -1.57 10.57 -7.21
C ILE A 61 -0.59 9.70 -6.42
N ASN A 62 -0.72 8.38 -6.52
CA ASN A 62 0.16 7.41 -5.86
C ASN A 62 1.27 6.95 -6.80
N THR A 63 2.36 6.41 -6.24
CA THR A 63 3.51 5.94 -7.01
C THR A 63 3.58 4.42 -7.07
N PHE A 64 4.35 3.89 -8.04
CA PHE A 64 4.41 2.46 -8.34
C PHE A 64 5.84 1.91 -8.26
N TYR A 65 5.98 0.61 -7.96
CA TYR A 65 7.28 -0.09 -7.96
C TYR A 65 7.87 -0.21 -9.37
N SER A 66 7.00 -0.36 -10.37
CA SER A 66 7.37 -0.57 -11.78
C SER A 66 6.53 0.30 -12.71
N THR A 67 6.73 0.15 -14.02
CA THR A 67 5.98 0.83 -15.07
C THR A 67 4.59 0.20 -15.33
N PHE A 68 4.00 -0.42 -14.31
CA PHE A 68 2.64 -0.94 -14.33
C PHE A 68 1.76 -0.20 -13.33
N ARG A 69 0.67 0.40 -13.80
CA ARG A 69 -0.29 1.14 -12.99
C ARG A 69 -1.42 0.21 -12.51
N ARG A 70 -1.06 -0.79 -11.71
CA ARG A 70 -1.99 -1.74 -11.09
C ARG A 70 -1.84 -1.75 -9.57
N LEU A 71 -2.86 -2.26 -8.89
CA LEU A 71 -3.01 -2.25 -7.44
C LEU A 71 -1.80 -2.86 -6.71
N GLU A 72 -1.32 -3.98 -7.18
CA GLU A 72 -0.22 -4.73 -6.59
C GLU A 72 1.14 -4.03 -6.73
N TYR A 73 1.27 -3.13 -7.71
CA TYR A 73 2.49 -2.35 -7.93
C TYR A 73 2.53 -1.01 -7.22
N ILE A 74 1.49 -0.65 -6.45
CA ILE A 74 1.53 0.57 -5.63
C ILE A 74 2.71 0.48 -4.66
N LYS A 75 3.55 1.50 -4.68
CA LYS A 75 4.72 1.65 -3.81
C LYS A 75 4.44 2.57 -2.64
N GLU A 76 3.96 3.77 -2.92
CA GLU A 76 3.70 4.81 -1.95
C GLU A 76 2.29 5.37 -2.14
N LEU A 77 1.58 5.52 -1.04
CA LEU A 77 0.31 6.22 -0.98
C LEU A 77 0.61 7.65 -0.53
N LYS A 78 0.41 8.60 -1.43
CA LYS A 78 0.82 10.00 -1.27
C LYS A 78 -0.31 10.91 -0.84
N ALA A 79 -1.55 10.57 -1.20
CA ALA A 79 -2.72 11.36 -0.83
C ALA A 79 -3.99 10.52 -0.80
N GLN A 80 -5.02 11.03 -0.11
CA GLN A 80 -6.42 10.70 -0.30
C GLN A 80 -6.99 11.70 -1.31
N PHE A 81 -8.03 11.31 -2.07
CA PHE A 81 -8.64 12.22 -3.02
C PHE A 81 -10.10 11.86 -3.33
N ILE A 82 -10.93 12.86 -3.51
CA ILE A 82 -12.33 12.68 -3.95
C ILE A 82 -12.58 13.55 -5.18
N ASP A 83 -13.19 12.95 -6.19
CA ASP A 83 -13.69 13.64 -7.39
C ASP A 83 -15.17 13.96 -7.20
N LEU A 84 -15.53 15.25 -7.22
CA LEU A 84 -16.89 15.72 -7.11
C LEU A 84 -17.42 16.09 -8.50
N ASP A 85 -18.34 15.29 -9.01
CA ASP A 85 -19.07 15.52 -10.25
C ASP A 85 -20.20 16.53 -10.06
N ILE A 86 -19.85 17.81 -9.87
CA ILE A 86 -20.78 18.88 -9.51
C ILE A 86 -21.90 19.06 -10.53
N TYR A 87 -21.64 18.86 -11.80
CA TYR A 87 -22.66 18.95 -12.85
C TYR A 87 -23.84 17.97 -12.67
N LYS A 88 -23.71 17.00 -11.79
CA LYS A 88 -24.79 16.06 -11.40
C LYS A 88 -25.62 16.59 -10.23
N THR A 89 -25.19 17.67 -9.59
CA THR A 89 -25.86 18.31 -8.45
C THR A 89 -26.58 19.57 -8.91
N GLY A 90 -27.40 20.15 -8.08
CA GLY A 90 -28.03 21.47 -8.37
C GLY A 90 -27.22 22.68 -7.87
N PHE A 91 -25.96 22.44 -7.39
CA PHE A 91 -25.11 23.45 -6.75
C PHE A 91 -24.04 23.99 -7.71
N THR A 92 -23.58 25.22 -7.47
CA THR A 92 -22.34 25.74 -8.05
C THR A 92 -21.14 25.30 -7.25
N LYS A 93 -19.93 25.43 -7.82
CA LYS A 93 -18.66 25.06 -7.14
C LYS A 93 -18.47 25.88 -5.85
N GLU A 94 -18.74 27.19 -5.93
CA GLU A 94 -18.62 28.12 -4.82
C GLU A 94 -19.59 27.78 -3.69
N GLN A 95 -20.84 27.41 -4.02
CA GLN A 95 -21.82 26.95 -3.04
C GLN A 95 -21.37 25.68 -2.32
N ILE A 96 -20.80 24.71 -3.06
CA ILE A 96 -20.29 23.48 -2.46
C ILE A 96 -19.12 23.79 -1.53
N ILE A 97 -18.13 24.58 -1.96
CA ILE A 97 -16.99 24.95 -1.13
C ILE A 97 -17.47 25.64 0.15
N MET A 98 -18.38 26.61 0.04
CA MET A 98 -18.94 27.31 1.19
C MET A 98 -19.65 26.34 2.17
N HIS A 99 -20.45 25.40 1.68
CA HIS A 99 -21.09 24.38 2.52
C HIS A 99 -20.05 23.46 3.20
N LEU A 100 -19.02 23.02 2.47
CA LEU A 100 -17.98 22.16 3.01
C LEU A 100 -17.16 22.87 4.09
N GLU A 101 -16.83 24.15 3.90
CA GLU A 101 -16.15 24.95 4.91
C GLU A 101 -17.01 25.18 6.15
N ALA A 102 -18.29 25.53 5.95
CA ALA A 102 -19.17 25.83 7.06
C ALA A 102 -19.51 24.62 7.93
N ASP A 103 -19.72 23.44 7.35
CA ASP A 103 -20.35 22.32 8.05
C ASP A 103 -19.53 21.02 8.09
N TYR A 104 -18.49 20.86 7.26
CA TYR A 104 -17.79 19.57 7.08
C TYR A 104 -16.30 19.61 7.42
N PHE A 105 -15.55 20.62 6.93
CA PHE A 105 -14.10 20.68 7.14
C PHE A 105 -13.75 20.86 8.63
N ASN A 106 -12.82 20.06 9.11
CA ASN A 106 -12.39 19.96 10.52
C ASN A 106 -13.52 19.61 11.50
N LYS A 107 -14.63 19.06 11.00
CA LYS A 107 -15.76 18.56 11.80
C LYS A 107 -16.04 17.09 11.49
N SER A 108 -16.50 16.81 10.28
CA SER A 108 -16.79 15.44 9.82
C SER A 108 -15.66 14.86 9.00
N ILE A 109 -14.90 15.70 8.31
CA ILE A 109 -13.75 15.33 7.49
C ILE A 109 -12.61 16.34 7.69
N PRO A 110 -11.34 15.95 7.50
CA PRO A 110 -10.23 16.91 7.52
C PRO A 110 -10.38 17.96 6.40
N ARG A 111 -9.78 19.15 6.57
CA ARG A 111 -9.72 20.15 5.49
C ARG A 111 -8.80 19.59 4.39
N PRO A 112 -9.18 19.63 3.09
CA PRO A 112 -8.29 19.19 2.02
C PRO A 112 -7.10 20.14 1.87
N ASN A 113 -5.96 19.61 1.45
CA ASN A 113 -4.79 20.42 1.14
C ASN A 113 -4.95 21.17 -0.19
N LEU A 114 -5.59 20.53 -1.16
CA LEU A 114 -5.84 21.14 -2.46
C LEU A 114 -7.32 21.01 -2.81
N ILE A 115 -7.91 22.13 -3.23
CA ILE A 115 -9.20 22.16 -3.92
C ILE A 115 -8.91 22.61 -5.34
N ILE A 116 -9.19 21.73 -6.31
CA ILE A 116 -8.86 21.95 -7.72
C ILE A 116 -10.13 21.97 -8.55
N ASP A 117 -10.31 23.01 -9.35
CA ASP A 117 -11.33 23.06 -10.39
C ASP A 117 -10.92 22.18 -11.56
N SER A 118 -11.56 21.03 -11.71
CA SER A 118 -11.29 20.07 -12.80
C SER A 118 -12.01 20.45 -14.12
N GLY A 119 -12.67 21.60 -14.17
CA GLY A 119 -13.49 22.10 -15.26
C GLY A 119 -14.98 21.84 -15.05
N ARG A 120 -15.43 20.62 -14.85
CA ARG A 120 -16.84 20.25 -14.63
C ARG A 120 -17.16 19.90 -13.18
N GLY A 121 -16.14 19.72 -12.36
CA GLY A 121 -16.25 19.33 -10.97
C GLY A 121 -15.09 19.87 -10.15
N LEU A 122 -14.91 19.32 -8.94
CA LEU A 122 -13.81 19.65 -8.04
C LEU A 122 -13.04 18.37 -7.66
N TYR A 123 -11.71 18.47 -7.53
CA TYR A 123 -10.92 17.50 -6.81
C TYR A 123 -10.62 18.04 -5.41
N LEU A 124 -10.87 17.21 -4.40
CA LEU A 124 -10.43 17.44 -3.03
C LEU A 124 -9.29 16.46 -2.75
N ILE A 125 -8.11 16.98 -2.38
CA ILE A 125 -6.91 16.17 -2.18
C ILE A 125 -6.37 16.40 -0.77
N TRP A 126 -6.12 15.33 -0.02
CA TRP A 126 -5.49 15.32 1.31
C TRP A 126 -4.13 14.67 1.20
N LEU A 127 -3.07 15.48 1.36
CA LEU A 127 -1.69 15.03 1.30
C LEU A 127 -1.33 14.18 2.52
N LEU A 128 -0.64 13.09 2.29
CA LEU A 128 -0.23 12.16 3.34
C LEU A 128 1.30 12.17 3.50
N ASN A 129 1.77 12.06 4.73
CA ASN A 129 3.08 11.49 4.96
C ASN A 129 3.13 10.15 4.22
N SER A 130 4.11 10.00 3.33
CA SER A 130 4.17 8.84 2.42
C SER A 130 4.11 7.52 3.18
N VAL A 131 3.08 6.72 2.91
CA VAL A 131 2.88 5.42 3.55
C VAL A 131 3.05 4.26 2.56
N PRO A 132 3.58 3.11 3.03
CA PRO A 132 3.79 1.96 2.16
C PRO A 132 2.46 1.32 1.73
N SER A 133 2.46 0.62 0.61
CA SER A 133 1.30 -0.09 0.04
C SER A 133 0.59 -1.06 1.01
N LYS A 134 1.28 -1.55 2.04
CA LYS A 134 0.66 -2.36 3.11
C LYS A 134 -0.46 -1.64 3.87
N ALA A 135 -0.48 -0.31 3.84
CA ALA A 135 -1.53 0.51 4.45
C ALA A 135 -2.77 0.66 3.53
N LEU A 136 -2.73 0.16 2.31
CA LEU A 136 -3.80 0.31 1.31
C LEU A 136 -5.21 -0.09 1.82
N PRO A 137 -5.41 -1.16 2.61
CA PRO A 137 -6.73 -1.44 3.17
C PRO A 137 -7.26 -0.35 4.12
N LEU A 138 -6.39 0.31 4.87
CA LEU A 138 -6.76 1.45 5.71
C LEU A 138 -7.02 2.69 4.85
N TRP A 139 -6.14 2.97 3.90
CA TRP A 139 -6.31 4.04 2.91
C TRP A 139 -7.68 3.91 2.23
N LYS A 140 -8.05 2.73 1.74
CA LYS A 140 -9.35 2.47 1.10
C LYS A 140 -10.53 2.67 2.06
N ALA A 141 -10.39 2.31 3.34
CA ALA A 141 -11.44 2.53 4.34
C ALA A 141 -11.68 4.03 4.59
N ILE A 142 -10.63 4.83 4.60
CA ILE A 142 -10.73 6.29 4.73
C ILE A 142 -11.36 6.89 3.48
N GLU A 143 -10.92 6.50 2.27
CA GLU A 143 -11.52 6.95 1.00
C GLU A 143 -13.02 6.72 0.97
N GLU A 144 -13.48 5.56 1.41
CA GLU A 144 -14.90 5.27 1.44
C GLU A 144 -15.67 6.05 2.49
N TYR A 145 -15.03 6.36 3.60
CA TYR A 145 -15.62 7.26 4.59
C TYR A 145 -15.77 8.68 3.99
N LEU A 146 -14.71 9.24 3.41
CA LEU A 146 -14.75 10.53 2.72
C LEU A 146 -15.83 10.55 1.63
N TYR A 147 -15.88 9.52 0.80
CA TYR A 147 -16.92 9.35 -0.21
C TYR A 147 -18.33 9.37 0.42
N SER A 148 -18.55 8.64 1.51
CA SER A 148 -19.86 8.53 2.14
C SER A 148 -20.37 9.88 2.65
N VAL A 149 -19.47 10.71 3.19
CA VAL A 149 -19.75 12.07 3.68
C VAL A 149 -20.00 13.01 2.51
N LEU A 150 -19.18 12.91 1.43
CA LEU A 150 -19.21 13.82 0.29
C LEU A 150 -20.18 13.40 -0.82
N LYS A 151 -20.84 12.26 -0.70
CA LYS A 151 -21.82 11.74 -1.66
C LYS A 151 -22.94 12.73 -2.00
N PRO A 152 -23.51 13.52 -1.05
CA PRO A 152 -24.52 14.53 -1.36
C PRO A 152 -24.02 15.65 -2.30
N PHE A 153 -22.71 15.87 -2.35
CA PHE A 153 -22.05 16.88 -3.18
C PHE A 153 -21.53 16.33 -4.51
N GLY A 154 -21.98 15.12 -4.90
CA GLY A 154 -21.66 14.54 -6.19
C GLY A 154 -20.36 13.73 -6.23
N ALA A 155 -19.86 13.24 -5.08
CA ALA A 155 -18.68 12.38 -5.07
C ALA A 155 -18.85 11.16 -5.98
N ASP A 156 -17.84 10.92 -6.85
CA ASP A 156 -17.84 9.81 -7.79
C ASP A 156 -17.28 8.54 -7.16
N ARG A 157 -18.14 7.49 -7.09
CA ARG A 157 -17.72 6.19 -6.55
C ARG A 157 -16.64 5.52 -7.39
N GLN A 158 -16.66 5.70 -8.70
CA GLN A 158 -15.68 5.10 -9.61
C GLN A 158 -14.30 5.75 -9.47
N ALA A 159 -14.21 6.94 -8.87
CA ALA A 159 -12.96 7.63 -8.62
C ALA A 159 -12.16 7.08 -7.42
N LEU A 160 -12.73 6.19 -6.58
CA LEU A 160 -12.09 5.63 -5.39
C LEU A 160 -11.02 4.55 -5.67
N ASP A 161 -10.42 4.56 -6.84
CA ASP A 161 -9.35 3.66 -7.24
C ASP A 161 -7.98 4.25 -6.85
N PRO A 162 -7.19 3.59 -6.00
CA PRO A 162 -5.88 4.09 -5.58
C PRO A 162 -4.86 4.19 -6.74
N THR A 163 -5.17 3.58 -7.89
CA THR A 163 -4.37 3.70 -9.11
C THR A 163 -4.85 4.83 -10.04
N ARG A 164 -5.82 5.63 -9.60
CA ARG A 164 -6.42 6.72 -10.39
C ARG A 164 -5.39 7.74 -10.84
N VAL A 165 -5.64 8.30 -12.01
CA VAL A 165 -4.97 9.51 -12.51
C VAL A 165 -5.95 10.67 -12.45
N LEU A 166 -5.49 11.84 -12.01
CA LEU A 166 -6.26 13.09 -11.96
C LEU A 166 -5.67 14.11 -12.94
N ARG A 167 -6.49 15.02 -13.45
CA ARG A 167 -6.02 16.09 -14.35
C ARG A 167 -5.03 16.99 -13.63
N VAL A 168 -4.00 17.36 -14.37
CA VAL A 168 -2.97 18.26 -13.85
C VAL A 168 -3.48 19.71 -13.95
N PRO A 169 -3.31 20.55 -12.91
CA PRO A 169 -3.52 22.00 -13.03
C PRO A 169 -2.76 22.59 -14.21
N GLY A 170 -3.32 23.57 -14.90
CA GLY A 170 -2.79 24.14 -16.14
C GLY A 170 -3.15 23.34 -17.40
N SER A 171 -3.57 22.07 -17.31
CA SER A 171 -4.07 21.32 -18.46
C SER A 171 -5.50 21.73 -18.82
N ILE A 172 -5.90 21.45 -20.06
CA ILE A 172 -7.23 21.82 -20.57
C ILE A 172 -8.18 20.63 -20.47
N ASN A 173 -9.34 20.84 -19.87
CA ASN A 173 -10.43 19.88 -19.92
C ASN A 173 -11.21 20.03 -21.23
N SER A 174 -11.05 19.11 -22.18
CA SER A 174 -11.70 19.19 -23.51
C SER A 174 -13.22 19.23 -23.46
N LYS A 175 -13.85 18.69 -22.40
CA LYS A 175 -15.31 18.65 -22.26
C LYS A 175 -15.91 20.01 -21.82
N SER A 176 -15.21 20.74 -20.96
CA SER A 176 -15.61 22.10 -20.51
C SER A 176 -14.93 23.21 -21.29
N LYS A 177 -13.82 22.88 -21.98
CA LYS A 177 -12.93 23.83 -22.66
C LYS A 177 -12.34 24.89 -21.70
N THR A 178 -12.13 24.49 -20.43
CA THR A 178 -11.57 25.35 -19.38
C THR A 178 -10.23 24.78 -18.92
N THR A 179 -9.35 25.65 -18.45
CA THR A 179 -8.11 25.25 -17.77
C THR A 179 -8.45 24.71 -16.39
N VAL A 180 -7.73 23.67 -15.98
CA VAL A 180 -7.77 23.10 -14.63
C VAL A 180 -6.94 23.98 -13.72
N ASN A 181 -7.51 24.49 -12.60
CA ASN A 181 -6.84 25.45 -11.73
C ASN A 181 -6.93 25.03 -10.27
N VAL A 182 -5.90 25.33 -9.48
CA VAL A 182 -5.94 25.23 -8.02
C VAL A 182 -6.75 26.42 -7.48
N ILE A 183 -7.86 26.14 -6.76
CA ILE A 183 -8.69 27.17 -6.12
C ILE A 183 -8.12 27.51 -4.75
N GLU A 184 -7.78 26.49 -3.97
CA GLU A 184 -7.26 26.62 -2.62
C GLU A 184 -6.12 25.66 -2.37
N GLN A 185 -5.15 26.14 -1.58
CA GLN A 185 -4.04 25.34 -1.05
C GLN A 185 -3.94 25.57 0.45
N TYR A 186 -3.81 24.47 1.20
CA TYR A 186 -3.63 24.45 2.65
C TYR A 186 -2.38 23.66 3.02
N ASP A 187 -1.46 24.30 3.75
CA ASP A 187 -0.17 23.71 4.11
C ASP A 187 -0.29 22.86 5.38
N TYR A 188 -0.62 21.61 5.21
CA TYR A 188 -0.57 20.59 6.25
C TYR A 188 -0.35 19.23 5.59
N ILE A 189 0.38 18.33 6.23
CA ILE A 189 0.57 16.96 5.74
C ILE A 189 0.01 16.02 6.80
N TYR A 190 -0.99 15.23 6.41
CA TYR A 190 -1.71 14.32 7.29
C TYR A 190 -0.96 13.01 7.49
N ASP A 191 -1.05 12.47 8.71
CA ASP A 191 -0.79 11.07 8.95
C ASP A 191 -2.07 10.25 8.72
N LEU A 192 -1.94 9.12 8.00
CA LEU A 192 -3.09 8.23 7.74
C LEU A 192 -3.75 7.74 9.03
N ARG A 193 -2.96 7.58 10.12
CA ARG A 193 -3.45 7.21 11.44
C ARG A 193 -4.17 8.34 12.17
N GLU A 194 -3.75 9.56 11.96
CA GLU A 194 -4.43 10.75 12.47
C GLU A 194 -5.85 10.82 11.92
N ILE A 195 -6.00 10.76 10.59
CA ILE A 195 -7.32 10.73 9.95
C ILE A 195 -8.16 9.57 10.46
N GLN A 196 -7.57 8.38 10.62
CA GLN A 196 -8.28 7.21 11.17
C GLN A 196 -8.81 7.50 12.58
N ASN A 197 -7.98 8.03 13.46
CA ASN A 197 -8.31 8.18 14.87
C ASN A 197 -9.32 9.30 15.09
N GLU A 198 -9.24 10.35 14.29
CA GLU A 198 -10.08 11.54 14.46
C GLU A 198 -11.44 11.41 13.78
N TYR A 199 -11.48 10.82 12.58
CA TYR A 199 -12.69 10.81 11.76
C TYR A 199 -13.32 9.41 11.58
N LEU A 200 -12.63 8.31 11.95
CA LEU A 200 -13.19 6.95 11.89
C LEU A 200 -13.30 6.30 13.29
N PRO A 201 -14.15 6.79 14.20
CA PRO A 201 -14.21 6.33 15.59
C PRO A 201 -14.55 4.84 15.74
N GLU A 202 -15.27 4.25 14.81
CA GLU A 202 -15.62 2.82 14.85
C GLU A 202 -14.42 1.86 14.75
N LEU A 203 -13.24 2.34 14.30
CA LEU A 203 -12.01 1.56 14.26
C LEU A 203 -11.18 1.65 15.54
N GLU A 204 -11.48 2.59 16.44
CA GLU A 204 -10.78 2.76 17.74
C GLU A 204 -11.13 1.69 18.80
N GLU A 205 -12.27 1.02 18.72
CA GLU A 205 -12.75 0.09 19.76
C GLU A 205 -11.89 -1.18 19.99
N ARG A 206 -10.64 -1.20 19.55
CA ARG A 206 -9.73 -2.35 19.76
C ARG A 206 -9.21 -2.50 21.19
N LYS A 207 -9.43 -1.54 22.09
CA LYS A 207 -8.89 -1.59 23.46
C LYS A 207 -9.73 -2.43 24.44
N ALA A 208 -10.96 -2.72 24.13
CA ALA A 208 -11.80 -3.59 24.96
C ALA A 208 -12.00 -4.95 24.28
N LYS A 209 -11.57 -6.04 24.95
CA LYS A 209 -11.94 -7.41 24.56
C LYS A 209 -13.43 -7.62 24.81
N LYS A 210 -14.30 -7.02 24.00
CA LYS A 210 -15.72 -7.37 23.97
C LYS A 210 -15.86 -8.77 23.36
N LYS A 211 -16.32 -9.73 24.14
CA LYS A 211 -16.78 -11.02 23.66
C LYS A 211 -18.05 -10.76 22.83
N GLY A 212 -17.96 -10.88 21.49
CA GLY A 212 -19.10 -10.66 20.61
C GLY A 212 -18.70 -10.66 19.12
N ARG A 213 -19.67 -10.57 18.22
CA ARG A 213 -19.46 -10.46 16.78
C ARG A 213 -18.85 -9.09 16.48
N PRO A 214 -17.76 -9.01 15.67
CA PRO A 214 -17.16 -7.72 15.32
C PRO A 214 -18.16 -6.81 14.60
N SER A 215 -17.97 -5.47 14.71
CA SER A 215 -18.80 -4.50 14.00
C SER A 215 -18.72 -4.71 12.49
N LYS A 216 -19.74 -4.26 11.74
CA LYS A 216 -19.79 -4.38 10.28
C LYS A 216 -18.55 -3.74 9.62
N THR A 217 -18.10 -2.59 10.10
CA THR A 217 -16.92 -1.86 9.60
C THR A 217 -15.64 -2.66 9.82
N VAL A 218 -15.43 -3.26 10.99
CA VAL A 218 -14.26 -4.12 11.27
C VAL A 218 -14.27 -5.37 10.37
N PHE A 219 -15.44 -5.93 10.12
CA PHE A 219 -15.60 -7.09 9.25
C PHE A 219 -15.23 -6.75 7.80
N ILE A 220 -15.74 -5.66 7.24
CA ILE A 220 -15.44 -5.18 5.89
C ILE A 220 -13.94 -4.89 5.74
N HIS A 221 -13.32 -4.20 6.70
CA HIS A 221 -11.89 -3.94 6.68
C HIS A 221 -11.05 -5.23 6.67
N ARG A 222 -11.45 -6.25 7.44
CA ARG A 222 -10.77 -7.56 7.44
C ARG A 222 -10.92 -8.30 6.11
N GLU A 223 -12.09 -8.27 5.49
CA GLU A 223 -12.30 -8.88 4.18
C GLU A 223 -11.48 -8.18 3.10
N ARG A 224 -11.46 -6.85 3.07
CA ARG A 224 -10.61 -6.07 2.14
C ARG A 224 -9.12 -6.37 2.33
N SER A 225 -8.67 -6.42 3.58
CA SER A 225 -7.28 -6.79 3.87
C SER A 225 -6.94 -8.19 3.37
N LEU A 226 -7.88 -9.13 3.49
CA LEU A 226 -7.71 -10.49 2.97
C LEU A 226 -7.68 -10.52 1.44
N TYR A 227 -8.59 -9.81 0.78
CA TYR A 227 -8.64 -9.78 -0.70
C TYR A 227 -7.38 -9.12 -1.27
N TYR A 228 -6.93 -8.01 -0.70
CA TYR A 228 -5.68 -7.39 -1.09
C TYR A 228 -4.47 -8.33 -0.92
N ALA A 229 -4.36 -8.98 0.23
CA ALA A 229 -3.29 -9.93 0.48
C ALA A 229 -3.33 -11.14 -0.46
N ARG A 230 -4.52 -11.60 -0.86
CA ARG A 230 -4.68 -12.68 -1.85
C ARG A 230 -4.32 -12.23 -3.28
N ILE A 231 -4.61 -10.98 -3.64
CA ILE A 231 -4.13 -10.39 -4.90
C ILE A 231 -2.59 -10.45 -4.93
N GLN A 232 -1.94 -10.00 -3.86
CA GLN A 232 -0.48 -10.04 -3.73
C GLN A 232 0.07 -11.47 -3.82
N ASP A 233 -0.59 -12.44 -3.19
CA ASP A 233 -0.18 -13.85 -3.24
C ASP A 233 -0.31 -14.44 -4.65
N ILE A 234 -1.36 -14.09 -5.42
CA ILE A 234 -1.55 -14.53 -6.81
C ILE A 234 -0.44 -13.97 -7.69
N ILE A 235 -0.16 -12.67 -7.60
CA ILE A 235 0.93 -12.06 -8.37
C ILE A 235 2.26 -12.68 -7.98
N LYS A 236 2.50 -12.91 -6.67
CA LYS A 236 3.71 -13.56 -6.20
C LYS A 236 3.88 -14.97 -6.78
N LEU A 237 2.79 -15.72 -6.91
CA LEU A 237 2.80 -17.03 -7.57
C LEU A 237 3.15 -16.91 -9.05
N CYS A 238 2.61 -15.91 -9.76
CA CYS A 238 2.97 -15.65 -11.16
C CYS A 238 4.47 -15.35 -11.31
N GLU A 239 5.01 -14.47 -10.45
CA GLU A 239 6.45 -14.14 -10.42
C GLU A 239 7.33 -15.36 -10.15
N LEU A 240 7.00 -16.19 -9.13
CA LEU A 240 7.76 -17.38 -8.77
C LEU A 240 7.80 -18.41 -9.90
N ARG A 241 6.78 -18.43 -10.75
CA ARG A 241 6.68 -19.28 -11.94
C ARG A 241 7.12 -18.59 -13.23
N GLU A 242 7.77 -17.43 -13.11
CA GLU A 242 8.25 -16.66 -14.26
C GLU A 242 7.17 -16.44 -15.33
N TYR A 243 5.89 -16.32 -14.90
CA TYR A 243 4.70 -16.19 -15.74
C TYR A 243 4.45 -17.37 -16.71
N ASP A 244 5.13 -18.51 -16.53
CA ASP A 244 4.73 -19.76 -17.19
C ASP A 244 3.66 -20.48 -16.37
N LEU A 245 2.42 -20.20 -16.73
CA LEU A 245 1.22 -20.61 -16.01
C LEU A 245 0.34 -21.59 -16.83
N LYS A 246 0.97 -22.30 -17.76
CA LYS A 246 0.27 -23.26 -18.62
C LYS A 246 -0.57 -24.25 -17.78
N GLY A 247 -1.86 -24.38 -18.11
CA GLY A 247 -2.82 -25.19 -17.36
C GLY A 247 -3.51 -24.48 -16.17
N HIS A 248 -2.99 -23.35 -15.67
CA HIS A 248 -3.58 -22.61 -14.54
C HIS A 248 -4.02 -21.18 -14.90
N ARG A 249 -3.80 -20.71 -16.13
CA ARG A 249 -4.06 -19.35 -16.61
C ARG A 249 -5.47 -18.87 -16.31
N GLU A 250 -6.49 -19.66 -16.73
CA GLU A 250 -7.91 -19.29 -16.53
C GLU A 250 -8.26 -19.14 -15.05
N LEU A 251 -7.78 -20.06 -14.20
CA LEU A 251 -8.07 -20.04 -12.78
C LEU A 251 -7.37 -18.86 -12.08
N ILE A 252 -6.13 -18.58 -12.43
CA ILE A 252 -5.37 -17.44 -11.88
C ILE A 252 -6.07 -16.13 -12.25
N LEU A 253 -6.43 -15.94 -13.52
CA LEU A 253 -7.12 -14.74 -13.98
C LEU A 253 -8.52 -14.60 -13.36
N PHE A 254 -9.24 -15.73 -13.18
CA PHE A 254 -10.53 -15.75 -12.50
C PHE A 254 -10.40 -15.31 -11.03
N LEU A 255 -9.47 -15.88 -10.28
CA LEU A 255 -9.23 -15.53 -8.87
C LEU A 255 -8.78 -14.09 -8.72
N TYR A 256 -7.87 -13.64 -9.58
CA TYR A 256 -7.40 -12.27 -9.61
C TYR A 256 -8.56 -11.29 -9.85
N ARG A 257 -9.40 -11.53 -10.90
CA ARG A 257 -10.59 -10.72 -11.17
C ARG A 257 -11.57 -10.74 -10.00
N TYR A 258 -11.79 -11.90 -9.40
CA TYR A 258 -12.69 -12.04 -8.26
C TYR A 258 -12.28 -11.15 -7.08
N TYR A 259 -11.03 -11.23 -6.67
CA TYR A 259 -10.53 -10.41 -5.56
C TYR A 259 -10.46 -8.92 -5.91
N LEU A 260 -10.12 -8.57 -7.15
CA LEU A 260 -10.14 -7.18 -7.61
C LEU A 260 -11.55 -6.59 -7.59
N CYS A 261 -12.58 -7.29 -8.08
CA CYS A 261 -13.96 -6.81 -8.02
C CYS A 261 -14.40 -6.45 -6.60
N TYR A 262 -14.03 -7.27 -5.61
CA TYR A 262 -14.39 -7.01 -4.22
C TYR A 262 -13.52 -5.94 -3.56
N PHE A 263 -12.28 -5.76 -3.99
CA PHE A 263 -11.40 -4.75 -3.42
C PHE A 263 -11.61 -3.36 -4.04
N LEU A 264 -11.65 -3.28 -5.37
CA LEU A 264 -11.84 -2.02 -6.10
C LEU A 264 -13.30 -1.57 -6.13
N GLU A 265 -14.24 -2.51 -6.05
CA GLU A 265 -15.68 -2.32 -6.26
C GLU A 265 -16.01 -1.76 -7.67
N ASP A 266 -15.12 -1.99 -8.62
CA ASP A 266 -15.24 -1.64 -10.04
C ASP A 266 -14.93 -2.85 -10.92
N THR A 267 -15.94 -3.36 -11.62
CA THR A 267 -15.82 -4.56 -12.47
C THR A 267 -15.11 -4.29 -13.78
N GLN A 268 -15.20 -3.06 -14.30
CA GLN A 268 -14.54 -2.67 -15.55
C GLN A 268 -13.05 -2.48 -15.35
N LYS A 269 -12.66 -1.76 -14.28
CA LYS A 269 -11.26 -1.62 -13.89
C LYS A 269 -10.63 -2.99 -13.60
N ALA A 270 -11.35 -3.86 -12.85
CA ALA A 270 -10.90 -5.22 -12.59
C ALA A 270 -10.68 -6.04 -13.87
N LEU A 271 -11.54 -5.88 -14.89
CA LEU A 271 -11.34 -6.53 -16.19
C LEU A 271 -10.11 -5.99 -16.91
N GLY A 272 -9.92 -4.67 -16.92
CA GLY A 272 -8.73 -4.04 -17.51
C GLY A 272 -7.43 -4.59 -16.92
N ASP A 273 -7.34 -4.65 -15.59
CA ASP A 273 -6.16 -5.16 -14.88
C ASP A 273 -5.92 -6.66 -15.15
N VAL A 274 -6.99 -7.45 -15.30
CA VAL A 274 -6.91 -8.88 -15.68
C VAL A 274 -6.35 -9.04 -17.09
N LEU A 275 -6.78 -8.21 -18.04
CA LEU A 275 -6.27 -8.24 -19.41
C LEU A 275 -4.78 -7.82 -19.47
N GLU A 276 -4.38 -6.86 -18.65
CA GLU A 276 -2.98 -6.47 -18.52
C GLU A 276 -2.13 -7.62 -17.94
N LEU A 277 -2.59 -8.27 -16.85
CA LEU A 277 -1.88 -9.43 -16.28
C LEU A 277 -1.76 -10.57 -17.28
N ASN A 278 -2.81 -10.86 -18.06
CA ASN A 278 -2.78 -11.91 -19.08
C ASN A 278 -1.69 -11.65 -20.13
N ARG A 279 -1.41 -10.40 -20.49
CA ARG A 279 -0.36 -10.05 -21.46
C ARG A 279 1.06 -10.32 -20.95
N GLU A 280 1.25 -10.43 -19.64
CA GLU A 280 2.53 -10.76 -19.03
C GLU A 280 2.82 -12.28 -19.07
N PHE A 281 1.81 -13.12 -19.29
CA PHE A 281 2.02 -14.57 -19.38
C PHE A 281 2.84 -14.93 -20.62
N ILE A 282 3.74 -15.90 -20.47
CA ILE A 282 4.54 -16.42 -21.61
C ILE A 282 3.63 -16.91 -22.75
N TYR A 283 2.47 -17.50 -22.38
CA TYR A 283 1.46 -17.98 -23.33
C TYR A 283 0.10 -17.33 -23.00
N PRO A 284 -0.12 -16.06 -23.36
CA PRO A 284 -1.36 -15.38 -23.03
C PRO A 284 -2.59 -16.02 -23.68
N LEU A 285 -3.72 -15.93 -23.01
CA LEU A 285 -5.03 -16.28 -23.59
C LEU A 285 -5.50 -15.15 -24.52
N SER A 286 -6.36 -15.48 -25.48
CA SER A 286 -7.05 -14.44 -26.25
C SER A 286 -7.98 -13.61 -25.33
N GLU A 287 -8.23 -12.37 -25.68
CA GLU A 287 -9.09 -11.48 -24.88
C GLU A 287 -10.50 -12.08 -24.68
N THR A 288 -11.05 -12.72 -25.71
CA THR A 288 -12.36 -13.39 -25.65
C THR A 288 -12.36 -14.57 -24.67
N GLU A 289 -11.27 -15.33 -24.59
CA GLU A 289 -11.11 -16.41 -23.62
C GLU A 289 -11.00 -15.85 -22.19
N VAL A 290 -10.22 -14.79 -21.97
CA VAL A 290 -10.12 -14.14 -20.66
C VAL A 290 -11.48 -13.67 -20.19
N ILE A 291 -12.23 -12.94 -21.02
CA ILE A 291 -13.57 -12.46 -20.68
C ILE A 291 -14.50 -13.63 -20.32
N ARG A 292 -14.51 -14.69 -21.12
CA ARG A 292 -15.34 -15.87 -20.89
C ARG A 292 -14.97 -16.59 -19.59
N ALA A 293 -13.71 -16.87 -19.37
CA ALA A 293 -13.20 -17.59 -18.20
C ALA A 293 -13.44 -16.84 -16.89
N THR A 294 -13.39 -15.52 -16.93
CA THR A 294 -13.48 -14.67 -15.72
C THR A 294 -14.86 -14.05 -15.48
N ARG A 295 -15.82 -14.21 -16.40
CA ARG A 295 -17.18 -13.63 -16.32
C ARG A 295 -17.95 -14.01 -15.05
N SER A 296 -17.73 -15.22 -14.54
CA SER A 296 -18.40 -15.69 -13.33
C SER A 296 -17.97 -14.90 -12.07
N ALA A 297 -16.75 -14.39 -12.01
CA ALA A 297 -16.27 -13.55 -10.92
C ALA A 297 -17.08 -12.24 -10.82
N GLU A 298 -17.30 -11.57 -11.95
CA GLU A 298 -18.14 -10.37 -12.04
C GLU A 298 -19.60 -10.66 -11.66
N LYS A 299 -20.20 -11.73 -12.22
CA LYS A 299 -21.58 -12.11 -11.92
C LYS A 299 -21.82 -12.35 -10.43
N VAL A 300 -20.88 -13.01 -9.75
CA VAL A 300 -20.98 -13.27 -8.31
C VAL A 300 -20.88 -11.99 -7.51
N TYR A 301 -19.94 -11.11 -7.85
CA TYR A 301 -19.83 -9.80 -7.21
C TYR A 301 -21.14 -8.99 -7.34
N LEU A 302 -21.72 -8.90 -8.55
CA LEU A 302 -22.94 -8.15 -8.82
C LEU A 302 -24.18 -8.76 -8.14
N SER A 303 -24.26 -10.09 -8.00
CA SER A 303 -25.42 -10.77 -7.42
C SER A 303 -25.59 -10.56 -5.92
N LYS A 304 -24.51 -10.18 -5.21
CA LYS A 304 -24.44 -9.99 -3.73
C LYS A 304 -24.92 -11.19 -2.88
N ASN A 305 -25.39 -12.26 -3.52
CA ASN A 305 -26.01 -13.41 -2.86
C ASN A 305 -25.10 -14.65 -2.76
N LYS A 306 -23.97 -14.64 -3.44
CA LYS A 306 -23.02 -15.75 -3.48
C LYS A 306 -21.59 -15.24 -3.36
N ASP A 307 -20.84 -15.81 -2.44
CA ASP A 307 -19.40 -15.56 -2.31
C ASP A 307 -18.63 -16.85 -2.59
N TYR A 308 -17.63 -16.80 -3.43
CA TYR A 308 -16.63 -17.86 -3.54
C TYR A 308 -15.63 -17.77 -2.39
N LYS A 309 -16.02 -18.27 -1.20
CA LYS A 309 -15.12 -18.31 -0.05
C LYS A 309 -14.18 -19.53 -0.15
N TYR A 310 -13.25 -19.46 -1.08
CA TYR A 310 -12.24 -20.51 -1.22
C TYR A 310 -11.42 -20.65 0.07
N LYS A 311 -11.34 -21.90 0.57
CA LYS A 311 -10.39 -22.25 1.63
C LYS A 311 -8.98 -22.30 1.06
N ASN A 312 -7.99 -22.06 1.91
CA ASN A 312 -6.60 -22.08 1.46
C ASN A 312 -6.21 -23.45 0.91
N GLU A 313 -6.64 -24.52 1.56
CA GLU A 313 -6.37 -25.90 1.12
C GLU A 313 -6.86 -26.12 -0.33
N THR A 314 -8.07 -25.65 -0.64
CA THR A 314 -8.63 -25.74 -1.99
C THR A 314 -7.82 -24.95 -3.02
N LEU A 315 -7.36 -23.74 -2.66
CA LEU A 315 -6.52 -22.92 -3.56
C LEU A 315 -5.14 -23.56 -3.79
N ILE A 316 -4.54 -24.14 -2.73
CA ILE A 316 -3.26 -24.83 -2.82
C ILE A 316 -3.37 -26.05 -3.76
N GLU A 317 -4.42 -26.84 -3.61
CA GLU A 317 -4.68 -28.01 -4.48
C GLU A 317 -4.94 -27.60 -5.95
N LEU A 318 -5.85 -26.64 -6.18
CA LEU A 318 -6.22 -26.21 -7.52
C LEU A 318 -5.08 -25.53 -8.29
N LEU A 319 -4.24 -24.77 -7.60
CA LEU A 319 -3.10 -24.07 -8.19
C LEU A 319 -1.79 -24.90 -8.10
N VAL A 320 -1.84 -26.08 -7.47
CA VAL A 320 -0.68 -26.97 -7.26
C VAL A 320 0.48 -26.19 -6.60
N ILE A 321 0.17 -25.45 -5.51
CA ILE A 321 1.15 -24.62 -4.82
C ILE A 321 2.09 -25.52 -4.01
N THR A 322 3.38 -25.37 -4.22
CA THR A 322 4.43 -26.15 -3.53
C THR A 322 4.73 -25.56 -2.13
N GLU A 323 5.31 -26.39 -1.24
CA GLU A 323 5.74 -25.92 0.10
C GLU A 323 6.76 -24.77 0.01
N LEU A 324 7.58 -24.73 -1.03
CA LEU A 324 8.54 -23.64 -1.25
C LEU A 324 7.81 -22.34 -1.63
N GLU A 325 6.85 -22.39 -2.55
CA GLU A 325 6.05 -21.24 -2.96
C GLU A 325 5.26 -20.68 -1.76
N GLU A 326 4.69 -21.55 -0.89
CA GLU A 326 4.01 -21.12 0.33
C GLU A 326 4.89 -20.21 1.22
N THR A 327 6.20 -20.43 1.24
CA THR A 327 7.10 -19.62 2.08
C THR A 327 7.13 -18.14 1.69
N TYR A 328 6.84 -17.83 0.44
CA TYR A 328 6.79 -16.47 -0.11
C TYR A 328 5.40 -15.83 -0.07
N MET A 329 4.36 -16.61 0.19
CA MET A 329 2.97 -16.13 0.24
C MET A 329 2.59 -15.64 1.64
N SER A 330 1.56 -14.79 1.71
CA SER A 330 1.10 -14.20 2.97
C SER A 330 -0.14 -14.89 3.53
N THR A 331 -1.10 -15.26 2.69
CA THR A 331 -2.42 -15.74 3.10
C THR A 331 -2.79 -17.10 2.51
N ILE A 332 -2.38 -17.41 1.26
CA ILE A 332 -2.64 -18.71 0.62
C ILE A 332 -1.57 -19.70 1.07
N ILE A 333 -1.66 -20.12 2.33
CA ILE A 333 -0.72 -21.02 3.00
C ILE A 333 -1.45 -22.14 3.71
N SER A 334 -0.80 -23.30 3.82
CA SER A 334 -1.30 -24.46 4.54
C SER A 334 -1.36 -24.24 6.06
N LYS A 335 -2.16 -25.02 6.75
CA LYS A 335 -2.20 -25.02 8.22
C LYS A 335 -0.82 -25.34 8.83
N ARG A 336 -0.01 -26.18 8.16
CA ARG A 336 1.36 -26.52 8.56
C ARG A 336 2.25 -25.29 8.53
N GLU A 337 2.28 -24.56 7.43
CA GLU A 337 3.07 -23.34 7.27
C GLU A 337 2.59 -22.23 8.21
N PHE A 338 1.28 -22.05 8.36
CA PHE A 338 0.72 -21.12 9.33
C PHE A 338 1.21 -21.43 10.77
N LYS A 339 1.17 -22.71 11.19
CA LYS A 339 1.65 -23.13 12.51
C LYS A 339 3.15 -22.91 12.67
N ARG A 340 3.95 -23.20 11.62
CA ARG A 340 5.39 -22.92 11.61
C ARG A 340 5.68 -21.44 11.85
N ARG A 341 5.04 -20.56 11.10
CA ARG A 341 5.21 -19.09 11.24
C ARG A 341 4.72 -18.58 12.60
N LYS A 342 3.61 -19.10 13.09
CA LYS A 342 3.11 -18.76 14.43
C LYS A 342 4.12 -19.11 15.49
N ASN A 343 4.66 -20.34 15.47
CA ASN A 343 5.65 -20.79 16.43
C ASN A 343 6.93 -19.93 16.42
N LEU A 344 7.38 -19.52 15.23
CA LEU A 344 8.53 -18.61 15.11
C LEU A 344 8.27 -17.25 15.77
N ARG A 345 7.11 -16.62 15.47
CA ARG A 345 6.70 -15.33 16.08
C ARG A 345 6.55 -15.45 17.60
N ASP A 346 5.94 -16.53 18.08
CA ASP A 346 5.75 -16.76 19.51
C ASP A 346 7.10 -16.90 20.22
N ARG A 347 8.08 -17.61 19.61
CA ARG A 347 9.44 -17.73 20.14
C ARG A 347 10.15 -16.39 20.19
N GLU A 348 10.05 -15.59 19.13
CA GLU A 348 10.65 -14.25 19.07
C GLU A 348 10.02 -13.31 20.09
N TYR A 349 8.69 -13.31 20.21
CA TYR A 349 7.98 -12.56 21.24
C TYR A 349 8.42 -12.93 22.65
N GLN A 350 8.51 -14.23 22.98
CA GLN A 350 8.97 -14.67 24.30
C GLN A 350 10.42 -14.27 24.56
N LYS A 351 11.29 -14.35 23.55
CA LYS A 351 12.68 -13.90 23.64
C LYS A 351 12.76 -12.40 23.94
N ASN A 352 12.02 -11.58 23.21
CA ASN A 352 12.01 -10.13 23.39
C ASN A 352 11.45 -9.74 24.78
N LYS A 353 10.34 -10.35 25.16
CA LYS A 353 9.74 -10.15 26.50
C LYS A 353 10.69 -10.54 27.63
N TYR A 354 11.44 -11.63 27.46
CA TYR A 354 12.48 -12.04 28.43
C TYR A 354 13.61 -11.02 28.51
N GLN A 355 14.08 -10.51 27.37
CA GLN A 355 15.11 -9.46 27.33
C GLN A 355 14.65 -8.15 27.96
N GLU A 356 13.39 -7.71 27.68
CA GLU A 356 12.79 -6.54 28.29
C GLU A 356 12.72 -6.68 29.82
N LYS A 357 12.32 -7.87 30.31
CA LYS A 357 12.29 -8.15 31.75
C LYS A 357 13.67 -8.07 32.38
N LEU A 358 14.70 -8.66 31.72
CA LEU A 358 16.07 -8.56 32.21
C LEU A 358 16.57 -7.12 32.30
N ARG A 359 16.26 -6.29 31.28
CA ARG A 359 16.60 -4.87 31.29
C ARG A 359 15.89 -4.10 32.42
N ALA A 360 14.60 -4.38 32.60
CA ALA A 360 13.81 -3.76 33.68
C ALA A 360 14.35 -4.14 35.07
N ASP A 361 14.83 -5.39 35.24
CA ASP A 361 15.44 -5.89 36.49
C ASP A 361 16.91 -5.43 36.66
N GLY A 362 17.49 -4.66 35.74
CA GLY A 362 18.92 -4.27 35.74
C GLY A 362 19.87 -5.45 35.57
N LYS A 363 19.40 -6.57 35.04
CA LYS A 363 20.17 -7.81 34.87
C LYS A 363 20.67 -7.94 33.43
N VAL A 364 21.89 -8.41 33.29
CA VAL A 364 22.51 -8.74 32.00
C VAL A 364 22.18 -10.20 31.65
N SER A 365 21.86 -10.49 30.37
CA SER A 365 21.59 -11.86 29.94
C SER A 365 22.83 -12.75 30.12
N GLU A 366 22.65 -14.04 30.36
CA GLU A 366 23.78 -14.99 30.46
C GLU A 366 24.63 -15.00 29.18
N LYS A 367 24.03 -14.80 28.03
CA LYS A 367 24.73 -14.70 26.75
C LYS A 367 25.63 -13.45 26.71
N ASP A 368 25.15 -12.33 27.18
CA ASP A 368 25.92 -11.08 27.21
C ASP A 368 27.02 -11.15 28.26
N LYS A 369 26.76 -11.78 29.42
CA LYS A 369 27.80 -12.05 30.41
C LYS A 369 28.93 -12.91 29.84
N ILE A 370 28.58 -13.95 29.05
CA ILE A 370 29.57 -14.77 28.38
C ILE A 370 30.35 -13.96 27.35
N SER A 371 29.67 -13.13 26.54
CA SER A 371 30.33 -12.25 25.57
C SER A 371 31.30 -11.29 26.24
N GLN A 372 30.84 -10.54 27.25
CA GLN A 372 31.68 -9.62 28.03
C GLN A 372 32.88 -10.32 28.69
N ARG A 373 32.67 -11.54 29.21
CA ARG A 373 33.75 -12.36 29.77
C ARG A 373 34.76 -12.72 28.69
N ARG A 374 34.34 -13.15 27.51
CA ARG A 374 35.22 -13.48 26.40
C ARG A 374 36.01 -12.28 25.89
N GLU A 375 35.39 -11.11 25.81
CA GLU A 375 36.08 -9.85 25.47
C GLU A 375 37.17 -9.50 26.49
N LYS A 376 36.87 -9.67 27.79
CA LYS A 376 37.88 -9.46 28.86
C LYS A 376 39.03 -10.49 28.75
N ILE A 377 38.72 -11.77 28.46
CA ILE A 377 39.74 -12.82 28.25
C ILE A 377 40.61 -12.45 27.04
N LYS A 378 40.02 -12.00 25.94
CA LYS A 378 40.75 -11.60 24.73
C LYS A 378 41.69 -10.43 25.05
N ALA A 379 41.20 -9.38 25.69
CA ALA A 379 42.03 -8.23 26.08
C ALA A 379 43.20 -8.59 26.98
N LEU A 380 43.01 -9.49 27.95
CA LEU A 380 44.08 -9.95 28.83
C LEU A 380 45.12 -10.82 28.10
N LEU A 381 44.69 -11.64 27.11
CA LEU A 381 45.60 -12.41 26.25
C LEU A 381 46.46 -11.49 25.37
N GLU A 382 45.86 -10.47 24.79
CA GLU A 382 46.54 -9.44 23.99
C GLU A 382 47.57 -8.65 24.82
N GLN A 383 47.33 -8.46 26.13
CA GLN A 383 48.26 -7.84 27.09
C GLN A 383 49.37 -8.83 27.55
N GLY A 384 49.38 -10.11 27.09
CA GLY A 384 50.40 -11.08 27.38
C GLY A 384 50.20 -11.87 28.67
N PHE A 385 49.04 -11.77 29.34
CA PHE A 385 48.75 -12.54 30.54
C PHE A 385 48.64 -14.04 30.24
N LYS A 386 49.17 -14.87 31.14
CA LYS A 386 49.07 -16.31 31.04
C LYS A 386 47.69 -16.79 31.49
N GLN A 387 47.25 -17.88 30.92
CA GLN A 387 45.90 -18.46 31.19
C GLN A 387 45.60 -18.62 32.70
N LYS A 388 46.63 -18.98 33.53
CA LYS A 388 46.45 -19.08 34.98
C LYS A 388 46.12 -17.74 35.63
N GLU A 389 46.72 -16.67 35.20
CA GLU A 389 46.53 -15.33 35.71
C GLU A 389 45.15 -14.81 35.30
N ILE A 390 44.67 -15.14 34.06
CA ILE A 390 43.37 -14.72 33.53
C ILE A 390 42.20 -15.32 34.32
N TYR A 391 42.20 -16.65 34.59
CA TYR A 391 41.06 -17.22 35.31
C TYR A 391 41.06 -16.85 36.79
N LEU A 392 42.20 -16.54 37.38
CA LEU A 392 42.29 -16.01 38.75
C LEU A 392 41.80 -14.54 38.82
N SER A 393 42.24 -13.68 37.88
CA SER A 393 41.83 -12.26 37.85
C SER A 393 40.33 -12.08 37.58
N LEU A 394 39.75 -12.90 36.73
CA LEU A 394 38.33 -12.87 36.40
C LEU A 394 37.42 -13.66 37.37
N ASN A 395 38.03 -14.35 38.35
CA ASN A 395 37.35 -15.23 39.32
C ASN A 395 36.42 -16.25 38.63
N ILE A 396 36.93 -16.92 37.59
CA ILE A 396 36.23 -17.94 36.85
C ILE A 396 36.90 -19.30 36.96
N SER A 397 36.17 -20.40 36.69
CA SER A 397 36.80 -21.72 36.73
C SER A 397 37.83 -21.87 35.58
N LYS A 398 38.89 -22.64 35.85
CA LYS A 398 39.87 -23.00 34.82
C LYS A 398 39.25 -23.59 33.58
N ARG A 399 38.20 -24.43 33.73
CA ARG A 399 37.47 -25.08 32.64
C ARG A 399 36.71 -24.03 31.78
N THR A 400 36.08 -23.05 32.41
CA THR A 400 35.38 -21.97 31.71
C THR A 400 36.36 -21.15 30.89
N CYS A 401 37.51 -20.76 31.45
CA CYS A 401 38.54 -20.03 30.74
C CYS A 401 39.07 -20.77 29.52
N ILE A 402 39.36 -22.07 29.67
CA ILE A 402 39.83 -22.94 28.57
C ILE A 402 38.81 -23.01 27.46
N ASN A 403 37.54 -23.20 27.78
CA ASN A 403 36.44 -23.26 26.78
C ASN A 403 36.26 -21.93 26.05
N ASP A 404 36.36 -20.82 26.74
CA ASP A 404 36.23 -19.51 26.13
C ASP A 404 37.44 -19.17 25.23
N ILE A 405 38.66 -19.51 25.63
CA ILE A 405 39.86 -19.37 24.79
C ILE A 405 39.76 -20.26 23.55
N LYS A 406 39.31 -21.50 23.72
CA LYS A 406 39.09 -22.42 22.59
C LYS A 406 38.10 -21.83 21.58
N TYR A 407 36.97 -21.31 22.07
CA TYR A 407 35.96 -20.62 21.24
C TYR A 407 36.55 -19.41 20.49
N LEU A 408 37.33 -18.55 21.18
CA LEU A 408 37.95 -17.36 20.55
C LEU A 408 38.93 -17.75 19.44
N LYS A 409 39.70 -18.85 19.63
CA LYS A 409 40.58 -19.42 18.58
C LYS A 409 39.80 -19.97 17.39
N GLU A 410 38.73 -20.73 17.64
CA GLU A 410 37.86 -21.29 16.60
C GLU A 410 37.16 -20.20 15.75
N GLN A 411 36.93 -19.02 16.33
CA GLN A 411 36.37 -17.86 15.63
C GLN A 411 37.44 -16.94 14.99
N GLY A 412 38.74 -17.28 15.11
CA GLY A 412 39.81 -16.45 14.57
C GLY A 412 39.97 -15.09 15.24
N LEU A 413 39.52 -14.96 16.49
CA LEU A 413 39.54 -13.70 17.23
C LEU A 413 40.82 -13.51 18.06
N ILE A 414 41.60 -14.56 18.27
CA ILE A 414 42.93 -14.60 18.92
C ILE A 414 43.80 -15.67 18.27
#